data_ee48319b815575a6245a72177505f446
#
_entry.id   ee48319b815575a6245a72177505f446
#
_cell.length_a   1.000
_cell.length_b   1.000
_cell.length_c   1.000
_cell.angle_alpha   90.00
_cell.angle_beta   90.00
_cell.angle_gamma   90.00
#
_symmetry.space_group_name_H-M   'P 1'
#
loop_
_entity.id
_entity.type
_entity.pdbx_description
1 polymer ?
#
loop_
_entity_poly.entity_id
_entity_poly.type
_entity_poly.pdbx_seq_one_letter_code
_entity_poly.pdbx_strand_id
1 'polypeptide(L)'
;MNKINVITMYTLEQAIADGMLVEIFKNRWKQLTHGKPIVATSHLFAEVSLAALLEIWNEFVDWKRHTKPTLAEEDRLFATSMNDKKVWVIEDNAAYTLMYPEDY
;
A
#
# COMPACT_ATOMS: atom_id res chain seq x y z
N MET A 1 19.45 -3.05 11.66
CA MET A 1 18.23 -3.68 11.16
C MET A 1 17.40 -2.67 10.40
N ASN A 2 16.87 -3.05 9.29
CA ASN A 2 16.12 -2.12 8.48
C ASN A 2 14.64 -2.13 8.84
N LYS A 3 13.91 -1.16 8.33
CA LYS A 3 12.49 -0.99 8.64
C LYS A 3 11.62 -2.13 8.13
N ILE A 4 12.04 -2.81 7.08
CA ILE A 4 11.29 -3.94 6.56
C ILE A 4 11.14 -5.02 7.62
N ASN A 5 12.21 -5.27 8.36
CA ASN A 5 12.16 -6.29 9.41
C ASN A 5 11.20 -5.89 10.52
N VAL A 6 11.11 -4.61 10.80
CA VAL A 6 10.16 -4.12 11.80
C VAL A 6 8.73 -4.39 11.32
N ILE A 7 8.44 -4.05 10.09
CA ILE A 7 7.11 -4.29 9.53
C ILE A 7 6.81 -5.78 9.46
N THR A 8 7.81 -6.58 9.10
CA THR A 8 7.65 -8.03 8.99
C THR A 8 7.37 -8.67 10.34
N MET A 9 7.96 -8.12 11.41
CA MET A 9 7.78 -8.64 12.76
C MET A 9 6.44 -8.27 13.35
N TYR A 10 5.81 -7.20 12.86
CA TYR A 10 4.45 -6.87 13.23
C TYR A 10 3.49 -7.72 12.44
N THR A 11 2.43 -8.15 13.08
CA THR A 11 1.29 -8.63 12.30
C THR A 11 0.59 -7.41 11.71
N LEU A 12 -0.12 -7.61 10.62
CA LEU A 12 -0.92 -6.55 10.04
C LEU A 12 -1.91 -5.99 11.08
N GLU A 13 -2.51 -6.89 11.84
CA GLU A 13 -3.48 -6.52 12.86
C GLU A 13 -2.87 -5.64 13.94
N GLN A 14 -1.65 -5.96 14.37
CA GLN A 14 -0.95 -5.14 15.35
C GLN A 14 -0.62 -3.76 14.80
N ALA A 15 -0.16 -3.69 13.58
CA ALA A 15 0.18 -2.41 12.96
C ALA A 15 -1.06 -1.52 12.84
N ILE A 16 -2.20 -2.10 12.52
CA ILE A 16 -3.46 -1.35 12.47
C ILE A 16 -3.86 -0.92 13.87
N ALA A 17 -3.79 -1.83 14.83
CA ALA A 17 -4.17 -1.53 16.20
C ALA A 17 -3.29 -0.43 16.83
N ASP A 18 -2.01 -0.42 16.46
CA ASP A 18 -1.06 0.57 16.96
C ASP A 18 -1.15 1.91 16.21
N GLY A 19 -2.01 2.00 15.21
CA GLY A 19 -2.17 3.24 14.45
C GLY A 19 -1.08 3.53 13.45
N MET A 20 -0.26 2.54 13.14
CA MET A 20 0.80 2.69 12.12
C MET A 20 0.25 2.56 10.71
N LEU A 21 -0.76 1.72 10.55
CA LEU A 21 -1.44 1.50 9.29
C LEU A 21 -2.93 1.74 9.44
N VAL A 22 -3.54 2.26 8.39
CA VAL A 22 -4.97 2.55 8.36
C VAL A 22 -5.59 1.74 7.23
N GLU A 23 -6.66 1.02 7.54
CA GLU A 23 -7.41 0.30 6.52
C GLU A 23 -8.15 1.28 5.61
N ILE A 24 -7.98 1.13 4.31
CA ILE A 24 -8.65 1.99 3.35
C ILE A 24 -9.48 1.14 2.40
N PHE A 25 -10.55 1.71 1.87
CA PHE A 25 -11.48 1.03 0.94
C PHE A 25 -12.00 -0.28 1.50
N LYS A 26 -12.16 -0.38 2.79
CA LYS A 26 -12.48 -1.64 3.47
C LYS A 26 -13.71 -2.32 2.92
N ASN A 27 -14.74 -1.55 2.59
CA ASN A 27 -15.98 -2.10 2.06
C ASN A 27 -15.86 -2.59 0.62
N ARG A 28 -14.71 -2.35 0.01
CA ARG A 28 -14.47 -2.68 -1.40
C ARG A 28 -13.38 -3.73 -1.60
N TRP A 29 -12.78 -4.22 -0.53
CA TRP A 29 -11.67 -5.18 -0.66
C TRP A 29 -12.05 -6.40 -1.47
N LYS A 30 -13.24 -6.95 -1.22
CA LYS A 30 -13.66 -8.15 -1.90
C LYS A 30 -13.74 -7.94 -3.41
N GLN A 31 -14.20 -6.76 -3.83
CA GLN A 31 -14.31 -6.41 -5.23
C GLN A 31 -12.98 -6.07 -5.87
N LEU A 32 -12.12 -5.37 -5.12
CA LEU A 32 -10.88 -4.84 -5.64
C LEU A 32 -9.73 -5.85 -5.58
N THR A 33 -9.71 -6.72 -4.57
CA THR A 33 -8.55 -7.54 -4.26
C THR A 33 -8.89 -8.97 -3.89
N HIS A 34 -10.14 -9.37 -4.03
CA HIS A 34 -10.61 -10.69 -3.59
C HIS A 34 -10.45 -10.90 -2.08
N GLY A 35 -10.51 -9.81 -1.32
CA GLY A 35 -10.48 -9.88 0.13
C GLY A 35 -9.15 -9.56 0.78
N LYS A 36 -8.12 -9.29 -0.01
CA LYS A 36 -6.82 -8.91 0.55
C LYS A 36 -6.87 -7.45 1.02
N PRO A 37 -6.45 -7.16 2.25
CA PRO A 37 -6.53 -5.81 2.79
C PRO A 37 -5.74 -4.79 1.98
N ILE A 38 -6.28 -3.57 1.91
CA ILE A 38 -5.58 -2.41 1.37
C ILE A 38 -5.40 -1.46 2.53
N VAL A 39 -4.15 -1.09 2.80
CA VAL A 39 -3.83 -0.21 3.93
C VAL A 39 -2.93 0.93 3.46
N ALA A 40 -2.91 2.00 4.23
CA ALA A 40 -1.99 3.10 4.02
C ALA A 40 -1.27 3.38 5.33
N THR A 41 -0.04 3.89 5.26
CA THR A 41 0.60 4.36 6.48
C THR A 41 -0.21 5.51 7.05
N SER A 42 -0.21 5.66 8.36
CA SER A 42 -0.93 6.75 8.99
C SER A 42 -0.40 8.11 8.52
N HIS A 43 0.89 8.17 8.22
CA HIS A 43 1.53 9.37 7.68
C HIS A 43 0.89 9.79 6.35
N LEU A 44 0.80 8.86 5.41
CA LEU A 44 0.19 9.14 4.11
C LEU A 44 -1.30 9.44 4.26
N PHE A 45 -2.00 8.64 5.05
CA PHE A 45 -3.44 8.80 5.24
C PHE A 45 -3.79 10.18 5.81
N ALA A 46 -2.95 10.72 6.67
CA ALA A 46 -3.17 12.01 7.28
C ALA A 46 -2.99 13.18 6.30
N GLU A 47 -2.22 12.98 5.25
CA GLU A 47 -1.84 14.06 4.34
C GLU A 47 -2.62 14.10 3.03
N VAL A 48 -3.20 13.00 2.60
CA VAL A 48 -3.89 12.95 1.32
C VAL A 48 -5.35 12.53 1.49
N SER A 49 -6.19 12.99 0.57
CA SER A 49 -7.60 12.64 0.62
C SER A 49 -7.83 11.20 0.19
N LEU A 50 -8.99 10.68 0.54
CA LEU A 50 -9.38 9.34 0.12
C LEU A 50 -9.46 9.25 -1.40
N ALA A 51 -9.89 10.33 -2.06
CA ALA A 51 -9.93 10.39 -3.51
C ALA A 51 -8.54 10.27 -4.11
N ALA A 52 -7.54 10.92 -3.51
CA ALA A 52 -6.16 10.83 -3.96
C ALA A 52 -5.61 9.41 -3.76
N LEU A 53 -5.95 8.78 -2.65
CA LEU A 53 -5.55 7.40 -2.41
C LEU A 53 -6.16 6.46 -3.46
N LEU A 54 -7.39 6.72 -3.86
CA LEU A 54 -8.04 5.93 -4.90
C LEU A 54 -7.35 6.12 -6.25
N GLU A 55 -6.92 7.33 -6.56
CA GLU A 55 -6.15 7.58 -7.79
C GLU A 55 -4.85 6.79 -7.79
N ILE A 56 -4.14 6.80 -6.67
CA ILE A 56 -2.90 6.02 -6.53
C ILE A 56 -3.19 4.53 -6.74
N TRP A 57 -4.25 4.05 -6.13
CA TRP A 57 -4.64 2.65 -6.27
C TRP A 57 -4.96 2.30 -7.72
N ASN A 58 -5.70 3.15 -8.42
CA ASN A 58 -6.05 2.91 -9.82
C ASN A 58 -4.82 2.92 -10.71
N GLU A 59 -3.86 3.78 -10.45
CA GLU A 59 -2.60 3.79 -11.19
C GLU A 59 -1.83 2.49 -10.97
N PHE A 60 -1.81 2.01 -9.73
CA PHE A 60 -1.16 0.75 -9.40
C PHE A 60 -1.81 -0.43 -10.13
N VAL A 61 -3.13 -0.48 -10.13
CA VAL A 61 -3.86 -1.56 -10.81
C VAL A 61 -3.57 -1.54 -12.31
N ASP A 62 -3.58 -0.35 -12.90
CA ASP A 62 -3.30 -0.19 -14.31
C ASP A 62 -1.87 -0.63 -14.65
N TRP A 63 -0.91 -0.20 -13.85
CA TRP A 63 0.48 -0.61 -14.01
C TRP A 63 0.61 -2.13 -13.91
N LYS A 64 -0.05 -2.73 -12.96
CA LYS A 64 0.03 -4.16 -12.73
C LYS A 64 -0.54 -4.96 -13.91
N ARG A 65 -1.63 -4.47 -14.50
CA ARG A 65 -2.22 -5.11 -15.67
C ARG A 65 -1.28 -5.13 -16.86
N HIS A 66 -0.54 -4.04 -17.05
CA HIS A 66 0.35 -3.91 -18.22
C HIS A 66 1.70 -4.56 -18.00
N THR A 67 2.16 -4.60 -16.76
CA THR A 67 3.48 -5.14 -16.44
C THR A 67 3.44 -6.64 -16.29
N LYS A 68 2.30 -7.13 -15.84
CA LYS A 68 2.07 -8.52 -15.74
C LYS A 68 2.82 -9.28 -14.73
N PRO A 69 2.47 -10.52 -14.66
CA PRO A 69 2.85 -11.48 -13.65
C PRO A 69 4.24 -12.05 -13.77
N THR A 70 5.03 -11.58 -14.67
CA THR A 70 6.43 -11.99 -14.74
C THR A 70 7.28 -11.31 -13.68
N LEU A 71 6.68 -10.45 -12.88
CA LEU A 71 7.40 -9.75 -11.82
C LEU A 71 7.90 -10.71 -10.75
N ALA A 72 9.16 -10.56 -10.39
CA ALA A 72 9.70 -11.20 -9.22
C ALA A 72 9.14 -10.50 -7.98
N GLU A 73 9.26 -11.13 -6.82
CA GLU A 73 8.71 -10.54 -5.60
C GLU A 73 9.27 -9.17 -5.30
N GLU A 74 10.55 -8.98 -5.51
CA GLU A 74 11.20 -7.71 -5.26
C GLU A 74 10.75 -6.62 -6.20
N ASP A 75 10.07 -6.98 -7.27
CA ASP A 75 9.58 -6.02 -8.24
C ASP A 75 8.12 -5.62 -8.01
N ARG A 76 7.55 -6.05 -6.91
CA ARG A 76 6.16 -5.74 -6.58
C ARG A 76 6.01 -4.40 -5.88
N LEU A 77 6.86 -3.48 -6.24
CA LEU A 77 6.82 -2.12 -5.73
C LEU A 77 6.48 -1.20 -6.88
N PHE A 78 5.37 -0.50 -6.74
CA PHE A 78 4.95 0.51 -7.71
C PHE A 78 5.23 1.88 -7.13
N ALA A 79 5.82 2.77 -7.91
CA ALA A 79 6.11 4.14 -7.48
C ALA A 79 5.36 5.13 -8.36
N THR A 80 4.71 6.08 -7.72
CA THR A 80 4.06 7.19 -8.40
C THR A 80 4.33 8.48 -7.63
N SER A 81 3.66 9.55 -8.00
CA SER A 81 3.79 10.84 -7.32
C SER A 81 2.44 11.44 -7.04
N MET A 82 2.34 12.10 -5.90
CA MET A 82 1.14 12.84 -5.52
C MET A 82 1.59 14.11 -4.82
N ASN A 83 1.16 15.27 -5.35
CA ASN A 83 1.53 16.58 -4.80
C ASN A 83 3.06 16.74 -4.68
N ASP A 84 3.79 16.33 -5.72
CA ASP A 84 5.25 16.41 -5.81
C ASP A 84 5.99 15.50 -4.82
N LYS A 85 5.28 14.60 -4.17
CA LYS A 85 5.90 13.60 -3.30
C LYS A 85 5.75 12.23 -3.91
N LYS A 86 6.79 11.42 -3.74
CA LYS A 86 6.72 10.03 -4.19
C LYS A 86 5.84 9.22 -3.25
N VAL A 87 5.06 8.32 -3.83
CA VAL A 87 4.22 7.39 -3.08
C VAL A 87 4.46 6.00 -3.65
N TRP A 88 4.62 5.03 -2.77
CA TRP A 88 4.82 3.64 -3.15
C TRP A 88 3.58 2.82 -2.84
N VAL A 89 3.32 1.81 -3.67
CA VAL A 89 2.38 0.75 -3.36
C VAL A 89 3.17 -0.55 -3.34
N ILE A 90 3.16 -1.22 -2.21
CA ILE A 90 3.87 -2.49 -2.04
C ILE A 90 2.86 -3.59 -1.84
N GLU A 91 2.99 -4.63 -2.63
CA GLU A 91 2.15 -5.82 -2.50
C GLU A 91 2.94 -6.93 -1.84
N ASP A 92 2.41 -7.48 -0.75
CA ASP A 92 2.96 -8.69 -0.15
C ASP A 92 1.83 -9.68 0.12
N ASN A 93 2.15 -10.76 0.83
CA ASN A 93 1.15 -11.81 1.09
C ASN A 93 0.04 -11.35 2.02
N ALA A 94 0.29 -10.34 2.84
CA ALA A 94 -0.67 -9.90 3.84
C ALA A 94 -1.56 -8.78 3.35
N ALA A 95 -1.04 -7.86 2.54
CA ALA A 95 -1.77 -6.64 2.20
C ALA A 95 -1.16 -5.92 1.01
N TYR A 96 -1.92 -4.93 0.52
CA TYR A 96 -1.38 -3.88 -0.35
C TYR A 96 -1.19 -2.66 0.53
N THR A 97 0.02 -2.10 0.56
CA THR A 97 0.34 -0.97 1.42
C THR A 97 0.74 0.24 0.60
N LEU A 98 0.00 1.34 0.81
CA LEU A 98 0.33 2.64 0.21
C LEU A 98 1.13 3.42 1.24
N MET A 99 2.26 3.99 0.82
CA MET A 99 3.14 4.66 1.76
C MET A 99 4.05 5.67 1.07
N TYR A 100 4.59 6.59 1.87
CA TYR A 100 5.74 7.36 1.41
C TYR A 100 6.99 6.47 1.51
N PRO A 101 7.99 6.66 0.64
CA PRO A 101 9.24 5.88 0.75
C PRO A 101 9.90 5.95 2.12
N GLU A 102 9.79 7.09 2.78
CA GLU A 102 10.38 7.27 4.10
C GLU A 102 9.69 6.46 5.19
N ASP A 103 8.50 5.96 4.92
CA ASP A 103 7.76 5.13 5.88
C ASP A 103 8.11 3.65 5.75
N TYR A 104 8.93 3.36 4.75
CA TYR A 104 9.38 2.00 4.52
C TYR A 104 10.46 1.62 5.52
#